data_75cd384d3940d29f16d91a96c5de1ddc
#
_entry.id   75cd384d3940d29f16d91a96c5de1ddc
#
_cell.length_a   1.000
_cell.length_b   1.000
_cell.length_c   1.000
_cell.angle_alpha   90.00
_cell.angle_beta   90.00
_cell.angle_gamma   90.00
#
_symmetry.space_group_name_H-M   'P 1'
#
loop_
_entity.id
_entity.type
_entity.pdbx_description
1 polymer ?
#
loop_
_entity_poly.entity_id
_entity_poly.type
_entity_poly.pdbx_seq_one_letter_code
_entity_poly.pdbx_strand_id
1 'polypeptide(L)'
;MAKFPKKYSTVAEVEVVVMDAIPGEYDGKPTLATRFGVLSAKNVKTGAEEILADVVGTVQDFTIFSNDEGKLPAMVEDFVKGARITLNFQYNAENGRTRYRKPWVNPLQTDISILTPEERNILGL
;
A
#
# COMPACT_ATOMS: atom_id res chain seq x y z
N MET A 1 5.98 -15.50 -22.59
CA MET A 1 5.97 -15.15 -21.99
C MET A 1 5.55 -14.86 -21.38
N ALA A 2 5.45 -15.06 -20.89
CA ALA A 2 5.13 -14.91 -20.11
C ALA A 2 4.94 -14.41 -19.57
N LYS A 3 4.76 -14.02 -19.42
CA LYS A 3 4.68 -13.58 -18.78
C LYS A 3 4.37 -13.13 -17.87
N PHE A 4 3.83 -12.83 -17.84
CA PHE A 4 3.74 -12.32 -16.66
C PHE A 4 3.18 -13.20 -15.75
N PRO A 5 3.84 -14.08 -15.33
CA PRO A 5 3.37 -15.03 -14.38
C PRO A 5 2.82 -14.31 -13.20
N LYS A 6 1.89 -14.88 -12.56
CA LYS A 6 1.34 -14.36 -11.45
C LYS A 6 2.23 -14.61 -10.31
N LYS A 7 3.27 -13.85 -10.28
CA LYS A 7 4.24 -13.96 -9.19
C LYS A 7 3.66 -13.44 -7.89
N TYR A 8 2.77 -12.47 -7.99
CA TYR A 8 2.15 -11.90 -6.79
C TYR A 8 0.80 -12.55 -6.54
N SER A 9 0.58 -13.00 -5.33
CA SER A 9 -0.72 -13.55 -4.93
C SER A 9 -1.20 -12.86 -3.67
N THR A 10 -2.52 -12.76 -3.51
CA THR A 10 -3.11 -12.19 -2.32
C THR A 10 -3.02 -13.21 -1.20
N VAL A 11 -2.34 -12.86 -0.11
CA VAL A 11 -2.15 -13.75 1.03
C VAL A 11 -2.91 -13.28 2.26
N ALA A 12 -3.46 -12.09 2.22
CA ALA A 12 -4.26 -11.55 3.32
C ALA A 12 -4.94 -10.28 2.89
N GLU A 13 -5.83 -9.78 3.72
CA GLU A 13 -6.39 -8.44 3.59
C GLU A 13 -5.84 -7.62 4.74
N VAL A 14 -5.43 -6.39 4.48
CA VAL A 14 -4.92 -5.52 5.53
C VAL A 14 -5.78 -4.27 5.61
N GLU A 15 -6.02 -3.83 6.85
CA GLU A 15 -6.71 -2.57 7.08
C GLU A 15 -5.68 -1.50 7.29
N VAL A 16 -5.81 -0.41 6.54
CA VAL A 16 -4.82 0.66 6.57
C VAL A 16 -5.50 2.00 6.75
N VAL A 17 -4.74 2.95 7.28
CA VAL A 17 -5.15 4.35 7.30
C VAL A 17 -4.26 5.09 6.31
N VAL A 18 -4.89 5.83 5.39
CA VAL A 18 -4.16 6.59 4.37
C VAL A 18 -3.61 7.85 5.02
N MET A 19 -2.30 8.00 5.02
CA MET A 19 -1.63 9.12 5.69
C MET A 19 -1.29 10.24 4.72
N ASP A 20 -1.10 9.92 3.45
CA ASP A 20 -0.87 10.93 2.43
C ASP A 20 -1.12 10.33 1.05
N ALA A 21 -1.45 11.20 0.09
CA ALA A 21 -1.65 10.79 -1.29
C ALA A 21 -1.35 11.99 -2.17
N ILE A 22 -0.32 11.87 -3.00
CA ILE A 22 0.17 12.98 -3.82
C ILE A 22 0.12 12.59 -5.29
N PRO A 23 -0.67 13.31 -6.10
CA PRO A 23 -0.67 13.10 -7.54
C PRO A 23 0.68 13.47 -8.12
N GLY A 24 1.12 12.70 -9.09
CA GLY A 24 2.38 12.94 -9.77
C GLY A 24 2.30 12.43 -11.19
N GLU A 25 3.47 12.28 -11.80
CA GLU A 25 3.57 11.86 -13.18
C GLU A 25 4.81 11.03 -13.38
N TYR A 26 4.70 10.02 -14.21
CA TYR A 26 5.84 9.22 -14.62
C TYR A 26 5.69 8.90 -16.10
N ASP A 27 6.70 9.25 -16.88
CA ASP A 27 6.71 8.99 -18.32
C ASP A 27 5.46 9.56 -19.02
N GLY A 28 5.06 10.76 -18.61
CA GLY A 28 3.92 11.47 -19.18
C GLY A 28 2.56 10.96 -18.74
N LYS A 29 2.51 10.01 -17.80
CA LYS A 29 1.26 9.43 -17.34
C LYS A 29 1.05 9.70 -15.86
N PRO A 30 -0.20 9.92 -15.43
CA PRO A 30 -0.45 10.25 -14.02
C PRO A 30 -0.12 9.08 -13.09
N THR A 31 0.33 9.44 -11.91
CA THR A 31 0.58 8.48 -10.82
C THR A 31 -0.02 9.03 -9.54
N LEU A 32 -0.14 8.16 -8.53
CA LEU A 32 -0.53 8.59 -7.20
C LEU A 32 0.42 7.93 -6.21
N ALA A 33 1.24 8.75 -5.56
CA ALA A 33 2.15 8.28 -4.52
C ALA A 33 1.37 8.28 -3.21
N THR A 34 1.38 7.15 -2.50
CA THR A 34 0.60 7.02 -1.26
C THR A 34 1.48 6.59 -0.10
N ARG A 35 1.08 7.01 1.09
CA ARG A 35 1.67 6.53 2.34
C ARG A 35 0.53 6.09 3.25
N PHE A 36 0.65 4.91 3.82
CA PHE A 36 -0.40 4.40 4.69
C PHE A 36 0.19 3.59 5.83
N GLY A 37 -0.54 3.58 6.94
CA GLY A 37 -0.17 2.78 8.10
C GLY A 37 -0.98 1.49 8.10
N VAL A 38 -0.31 0.36 8.29
CA VAL A 38 -0.97 -0.94 8.32
C VAL A 38 -1.39 -1.25 9.75
N LEU A 39 -2.70 -1.31 9.96
CA LEU A 39 -3.28 -1.43 11.30
C LEU A 39 -3.55 -2.86 11.73
N SER A 40 -4.01 -3.69 10.81
CA SER A 40 -4.37 -5.07 11.12
C SER A 40 -4.42 -5.90 9.86
N ALA A 41 -4.48 -7.21 10.02
CA ALA A 41 -4.61 -8.14 8.90
C ALA A 41 -5.73 -9.12 9.20
N LYS A 42 -6.40 -9.58 8.15
CA LYS A 42 -7.46 -10.60 8.28
C LYS A 42 -7.44 -11.49 7.05
N ASN A 43 -8.15 -12.62 7.15
CA ASN A 43 -8.21 -13.62 6.08
C ASN A 43 -6.81 -14.02 5.63
N VAL A 44 -5.96 -14.28 6.62
CA VAL A 44 -4.56 -14.62 6.39
C VAL A 44 -4.44 -16.05 5.92
N LYS A 45 -3.78 -16.24 4.76
CA LYS A 45 -3.55 -17.60 4.27
C LYS A 45 -2.48 -18.28 5.11
N THR A 46 -2.60 -19.60 5.22
CA THR A 46 -1.64 -20.40 5.95
C THR A 46 -0.24 -20.16 5.40
N GLY A 47 0.69 -19.88 6.28
CA GLY A 47 2.07 -19.62 5.90
C GLY A 47 2.41 -18.15 5.70
N ALA A 48 1.41 -17.25 5.72
CA ALA A 48 1.66 -15.84 5.54
C ALA A 48 1.84 -15.07 6.87
N GLU A 49 1.65 -15.77 7.99
CA GLU A 49 1.66 -15.11 9.30
C GLU A 49 2.98 -14.40 9.61
N GLU A 50 4.09 -15.02 9.25
CA GLU A 50 5.40 -14.42 9.53
C GLU A 50 5.63 -13.16 8.72
N ILE A 51 5.20 -13.18 7.46
CA ILE A 51 5.34 -12.02 6.59
C ILE A 51 4.53 -10.87 7.14
N LEU A 52 3.32 -11.15 7.58
CA LEU A 52 2.43 -10.12 8.08
C LEU A 52 2.86 -9.55 9.42
N ALA A 53 3.56 -10.35 10.23
CA ALA A 53 4.10 -9.88 11.49
C ALA A 53 5.09 -8.72 11.28
N ASP A 54 5.76 -8.71 10.13
CA ASP A 54 6.71 -7.64 9.81
C ASP A 54 6.05 -6.45 9.12
N VAL A 55 4.78 -6.56 8.77
CA VAL A 55 4.07 -5.52 8.02
C VAL A 55 3.05 -4.78 8.88
N VAL A 56 2.30 -5.51 9.71
CA VAL A 56 1.31 -4.88 10.58
C VAL A 56 2.03 -4.02 11.60
N GLY A 57 1.57 -2.79 11.74
CA GLY A 57 2.20 -1.82 12.63
C GLY A 57 3.26 -0.97 11.95
N THR A 58 3.42 -1.07 10.64
CA THR A 58 4.41 -0.28 9.90
C THR A 58 3.74 0.74 8.99
N VAL A 59 4.51 1.75 8.63
CA VAL A 59 4.10 2.75 7.63
C VAL A 59 4.74 2.35 6.31
N GLN A 60 3.93 2.28 5.26
CA GLN A 60 4.36 1.83 3.94
C GLN A 60 4.12 2.92 2.91
N ASP A 61 5.01 2.97 1.92
CA ASP A 61 4.83 3.85 0.77
C ASP A 61 4.54 2.99 -0.45
N PHE A 62 3.62 3.43 -1.27
CA PHE A 62 3.25 2.70 -2.46
C PHE A 62 2.80 3.67 -3.54
N THR A 63 3.34 3.51 -4.75
CA THR A 63 2.95 4.36 -5.87
C THR A 63 2.05 3.57 -6.81
N ILE A 64 0.91 4.15 -7.13
CA ILE A 64 -0.04 3.58 -8.07
C ILE A 64 0.23 4.19 -9.43
N PHE A 65 0.47 3.34 -10.42
CA PHE A 65 0.80 3.76 -11.77
C PHE A 65 -0.40 3.62 -12.70
N SER A 66 -0.42 4.44 -13.74
CA SER A 66 -1.44 4.34 -14.79
C SER A 66 -1.19 3.12 -15.66
N ASN A 67 -2.23 2.71 -16.38
CA ASN A 67 -2.08 1.72 -17.43
C ASN A 67 -1.46 2.37 -18.67
N ASP A 68 -1.32 1.63 -19.76
CA ASP A 68 -0.71 2.13 -20.98
C ASP A 68 -1.46 3.30 -21.60
N GLU A 69 -2.73 3.44 -21.28
CA GLU A 69 -3.55 4.53 -21.79
C GLU A 69 -3.53 5.76 -20.88
N GLY A 70 -2.75 5.73 -19.84
CA GLY A 70 -2.65 6.85 -18.92
C GLY A 70 -3.79 6.93 -17.92
N LYS A 71 -4.50 5.82 -17.69
CA LYS A 71 -5.59 5.81 -16.72
C LYS A 71 -5.17 5.12 -15.43
N LEU A 72 -5.43 5.79 -14.33
CA LEU A 72 -5.22 5.20 -13.01
C LEU A 72 -6.34 4.21 -12.70
N PRO A 73 -6.04 3.14 -11.94
CA PRO A 73 -7.11 2.21 -11.57
C PRO A 73 -8.12 2.86 -10.63
N ALA A 74 -9.32 2.32 -10.61
CA ALA A 74 -10.41 2.89 -9.82
C ALA A 74 -10.08 2.98 -8.32
N MET A 75 -9.21 2.14 -7.83
CA MET A 75 -8.84 2.13 -6.42
C MET A 75 -8.24 3.45 -5.93
N VAL A 76 -7.75 4.30 -6.84
CA VAL A 76 -7.16 5.58 -6.43
C VAL A 76 -8.18 6.47 -5.72
N GLU A 77 -9.46 6.26 -5.99
CA GLU A 77 -10.50 7.08 -5.38
C GLU A 77 -10.62 6.83 -3.88
N ASP A 78 -10.14 5.69 -3.42
CA ASP A 78 -10.16 5.34 -2.01
C ASP A 78 -8.97 5.90 -1.24
N PHE A 79 -7.92 6.31 -1.95
CA PHE A 79 -6.72 6.82 -1.31
C PHE A 79 -6.83 8.31 -1.02
N VAL A 80 -7.65 8.61 -0.03
CA VAL A 80 -7.85 9.98 0.44
C VAL A 80 -7.25 10.07 1.84
N LYS A 81 -6.47 11.10 2.09
CA LYS A 81 -5.83 11.30 3.39
C LYS A 81 -6.85 11.20 4.52
N GLY A 82 -6.58 10.35 5.48
CA GLY A 82 -7.47 10.11 6.60
C GLY A 82 -8.46 8.97 6.41
N ALA A 83 -8.53 8.39 5.22
CA ALA A 83 -9.45 7.28 4.98
C ALA A 83 -8.93 5.99 5.59
N ARG A 84 -9.84 5.15 6.06
CA ARG A 84 -9.51 3.79 6.51
C ARG A 84 -10.06 2.84 5.47
N ILE A 85 -9.17 2.10 4.83
CA ILE A 85 -9.55 1.22 3.72
C ILE A 85 -8.93 -0.16 3.90
N THR A 86 -9.44 -1.13 3.14
CA THR A 86 -8.93 -2.49 3.15
C THR A 86 -8.21 -2.75 1.83
N LEU A 87 -6.99 -3.26 1.91
CA LEU A 87 -6.20 -3.58 0.74
C LEU A 87 -5.87 -5.06 0.71
N ASN A 88 -5.75 -5.61 -0.50
CA ASN A 88 -5.26 -6.96 -0.67
C ASN A 88 -3.75 -6.95 -0.55
N PHE A 89 -3.22 -7.69 0.42
CA PHE A 89 -1.79 -7.78 0.61
C PHE A 89 -1.24 -8.85 -0.33
N GLN A 90 -0.42 -8.44 -1.28
CA GLN A 90 0.13 -9.31 -2.30
C GLN A 90 1.61 -9.59 -2.03
N TYR A 91 2.00 -10.81 -2.22
CA TYR A 91 3.35 -11.26 -1.92
C TYR A 91 3.89 -12.10 -3.09
N ASN A 92 5.14 -11.88 -3.42
CA ASN A 92 5.80 -12.65 -4.46
C ASN A 92 6.68 -13.71 -3.80
N ALA A 93 6.26 -14.97 -3.88
CA ALA A 93 6.96 -16.05 -3.22
C ALA A 93 8.32 -16.36 -3.83
N GLU A 94 8.53 -15.97 -5.09
CA GLU A 94 9.82 -16.24 -5.74
C GLU A 94 10.95 -15.37 -5.22
N ASN A 95 10.67 -14.11 -4.93
CA ASN A 95 11.74 -13.20 -4.48
C ASN A 95 11.50 -12.63 -3.09
N GLY A 96 10.45 -13.05 -2.41
CA GLY A 96 10.18 -12.62 -1.04
C GLY A 96 9.79 -11.16 -0.92
N ARG A 97 9.26 -10.56 -1.98
CA ARG A 97 8.94 -9.14 -1.97
C ARG A 97 7.46 -8.85 -2.02
N THR A 98 7.08 -7.73 -1.44
CA THR A 98 5.75 -7.17 -1.62
C THR A 98 5.77 -6.27 -2.85
N ARG A 99 4.62 -5.80 -3.28
CA ARG A 99 4.55 -4.89 -4.43
C ARG A 99 4.81 -3.46 -3.99
N TYR A 100 5.90 -3.25 -3.32
CA TYR A 100 6.26 -1.93 -2.82
C TYR A 100 7.16 -1.21 -3.81
N ARG A 101 6.92 0.09 -4.00
CA ARG A 101 7.81 0.93 -4.77
C ARG A 101 7.99 2.25 -4.06
N LYS A 102 9.21 2.76 -4.15
CA LYS A 102 9.50 4.07 -3.58
C LYS A 102 8.83 5.14 -4.43
N PRO A 103 8.20 6.14 -3.83
CA PRO A 103 7.54 7.19 -4.62
C PRO A 103 8.54 8.04 -5.38
N TRP A 104 8.07 8.54 -6.50
CA TRP A 104 8.85 9.33 -7.41
C TRP A 104 8.80 10.79 -7.13
N VAL A 105 7.63 11.26 -6.68
CA VAL A 105 7.30 12.67 -6.63
C VAL A 105 7.62 13.23 -5.27
N ASN A 106 7.10 14.40 -4.97
CA ASN A 106 7.37 15.09 -3.73
C ASN A 106 7.31 14.19 -2.52
N PRO A 107 8.12 14.46 -1.52
CA PRO A 107 8.13 13.63 -0.32
C PRO A 107 6.75 13.55 0.30
N LEU A 108 6.35 12.34 0.64
CA LEU A 108 5.10 12.11 1.35
C LEU A 108 5.28 12.52 2.81
N GLN A 109 4.19 12.96 3.40
CA GLN A 109 4.20 13.38 4.79
C GLN A 109 3.50 12.37 5.68
N THR A 110 3.97 12.27 6.90
CA THR A 110 3.35 11.44 7.92
C THR A 110 2.62 12.39 8.88
N ASP A 111 1.31 12.48 8.72
CA ASP A 111 0.50 13.38 9.52
C ASP A 111 -0.19 12.58 10.61
N ILE A 112 0.32 12.66 11.83
CA ILE A 112 -0.21 11.89 12.94
C ILE A 112 -1.51 12.47 13.49
N SER A 113 -1.87 13.70 13.09
CA SER A 113 -3.10 14.31 13.60
C SER A 113 -4.36 13.60 13.11
N ILE A 114 -4.26 12.85 12.00
CA ILE A 114 -5.39 12.10 11.47
C ILE A 114 -5.57 10.74 12.15
N LEU A 115 -4.64 10.37 13.01
CA LEU A 115 -4.66 9.06 13.68
C LEU A 115 -5.33 9.14 15.03
N THR A 116 -6.07 8.08 15.39
CA THR A 116 -6.55 7.95 16.75
C THR A 116 -5.38 7.58 17.66
N PRO A 117 -5.50 7.78 18.99
CA PRO A 117 -4.44 7.34 19.89
C PRO A 117 -4.10 5.85 19.77
N GLU A 118 -5.10 5.03 19.49
CA GLU A 118 -4.92 3.59 19.32
C GLU A 118 -4.11 3.30 18.06
N GLU A 119 -4.43 3.99 16.97
CA GLU A 119 -3.70 3.83 15.71
C GLU A 119 -2.26 4.28 15.85
N ARG A 120 -2.04 5.38 16.55
CA ARG A 120 -0.69 5.87 16.80
C ARG A 120 0.11 4.86 17.58
N ASN A 121 -0.52 4.23 18.56
CA ASN A 121 0.14 3.21 19.35
C ASN A 121 0.52 2.00 18.48
N ILE A 122 -0.38 1.56 17.61
CA ILE A 122 -0.13 0.44 16.71
C ILE A 122 1.06 0.73 15.80
N LEU A 123 1.13 1.95 15.28
CA LEU A 123 2.16 2.34 14.31
C LEU A 123 3.44 2.86 14.98
N GLY A 124 3.49 2.96 16.28
CA GLY A 124 4.67 3.44 16.99
C GLY A 124 4.93 4.93 16.79
N LEU A 125 3.89 5.71 16.60
CA LEU A 125 4.02 7.14 16.31
C LEU A 125 3.56 8.03 17.45
#